data_40334f3f1776dacb0907bd0515cce592
#
_entry.id   40334f3f1776dacb0907bd0515cce592
#
_cell.length_a   1.000
_cell.length_b   1.000
_cell.length_c   1.000
_cell.angle_alpha   90.00
_cell.angle_beta   90.00
_cell.angle_gamma   90.00
#
_symmetry.space_group_name_H-M   'P 1'
#
loop_
_entity.id
_entity.type
_entity.pdbx_description
1 polymer ?
#
loop_
_entity_poly.entity_id
_entity_poly.type
_entity_poly.pdbx_seq_one_letter_code
_entity_poly.pdbx_strand_id
1 'polypeptide(L)'
;MLNNKEYLNKIFQSNKPLIIYKTIGGYDVYTDFKEKITLNSKNFKNFLNKKTLQLKSPIKELNCYIGFFGFQLLCETIKIKIPKQQSLNFYPGLVYKPQTIIKIRKNIVIKSLLKNFRQIQTLKYENKYFYQKKFNLNLDESKYSNLFKHFSKKIQLGETYQIKICQTYSNKSNIDAVDFFWKLMSINESPESFLIR
;
A
#
# COMPACT_ATOMS: atom_id res chain seq x y z
N MET A 1 -26.53 -8.23 14.22
CA MET A 1 -25.07 -7.98 14.07
C MET A 1 -24.80 -7.79 12.59
N LEU A 2 -24.06 -6.72 12.19
CA LEU A 2 -23.63 -6.55 10.81
C LEU A 2 -22.69 -7.69 10.44
N ASN A 3 -22.90 -8.24 9.26
CA ASN A 3 -22.00 -9.23 8.68
C ASN A 3 -20.61 -8.57 8.48
N ASN A 4 -19.53 -9.32 8.57
CA ASN A 4 -18.15 -8.80 8.45
C ASN A 4 -17.95 -8.01 7.16
N LYS A 5 -18.61 -8.39 6.07
CA LYS A 5 -18.56 -7.71 4.77
C LYS A 5 -19.24 -6.33 4.83
N GLU A 6 -20.38 -6.21 5.49
CA GLU A 6 -21.07 -4.93 5.68
C GLU A 6 -20.27 -3.99 6.58
N TYR A 7 -19.64 -4.53 7.61
CA TYR A 7 -18.78 -3.75 8.49
C TYR A 7 -17.55 -3.20 7.76
N LEU A 8 -16.91 -4.04 6.94
CA LEU A 8 -15.82 -3.64 6.07
C LEU A 8 -16.25 -2.55 5.09
N ASN A 9 -17.39 -2.70 4.43
CA ASN A 9 -17.91 -1.69 3.53
C ASN A 9 -18.14 -0.33 4.24
N LYS A 10 -18.63 -0.34 5.47
CA LYS A 10 -18.77 0.89 6.27
C LYS A 10 -17.41 1.53 6.59
N ILE A 11 -16.43 0.74 6.96
CA ILE A 11 -15.05 1.23 7.18
C ILE A 11 -14.51 1.86 5.90
N PHE A 12 -14.74 1.25 4.78
CA PHE A 12 -14.23 1.70 3.49
C PHE A 12 -14.90 2.98 3.01
N GLN A 13 -16.18 3.16 3.27
CA GLN A 13 -16.92 4.38 2.95
C GLN A 13 -16.59 5.56 3.89
N SER A 14 -15.86 5.32 4.97
CA SER A 14 -15.42 6.40 5.85
C SER A 14 -14.30 7.21 5.20
N ASN A 15 -14.28 8.53 5.39
CA ASN A 15 -13.21 9.42 4.92
C ASN A 15 -11.97 9.44 5.81
N LYS A 16 -11.93 8.64 6.86
CA LYS A 16 -10.80 8.59 7.77
C LYS A 16 -9.60 7.94 7.11
N PRO A 17 -8.38 8.48 7.31
CA PRO A 17 -7.16 7.76 6.94
C PRO A 17 -7.15 6.38 7.60
N LEU A 18 -6.86 5.37 6.80
CA LEU A 18 -6.80 3.99 7.28
C LEU A 18 -5.76 3.17 6.51
N ILE A 19 -5.29 2.13 7.17
CA ILE A 19 -4.44 1.10 6.55
C ILE A 19 -5.14 -0.23 6.79
N ILE A 20 -5.41 -0.94 5.72
CA ILE A 20 -5.96 -2.29 5.74
C ILE A 20 -4.85 -3.25 5.42
N TYR A 21 -4.72 -4.26 6.24
CA TYR A 21 -3.82 -5.37 6.03
C TYR A 21 -4.61 -6.66 5.97
N LYS A 22 -4.60 -7.33 4.81
CA LYS A 22 -5.16 -8.68 4.67
C LYS A 22 -4.13 -9.68 5.18
N THR A 23 -4.53 -10.55 6.07
CA THR A 23 -3.73 -11.66 6.57
C THR A 23 -4.47 -12.97 6.37
N ILE A 24 -3.81 -14.08 6.58
CA ILE A 24 -4.47 -15.38 6.61
C ILE A 24 -5.59 -15.35 7.67
N GLY A 25 -6.82 -15.58 7.23
CA GLY A 25 -8.01 -15.62 8.10
C GLY A 25 -8.71 -14.28 8.36
N GLY A 26 -8.32 -13.15 7.70
CA GLY A 26 -9.10 -11.92 7.76
C GLY A 26 -8.32 -10.63 7.53
N TYR A 27 -8.76 -9.55 8.19
CA TYR A 27 -8.21 -8.20 7.99
C TYR A 27 -7.86 -7.55 9.32
N ASP A 28 -6.76 -6.83 9.34
CA ASP A 28 -6.39 -5.88 10.37
C ASP A 28 -6.51 -4.47 9.80
N VAL A 29 -7.34 -3.63 10.40
CA VAL A 29 -7.57 -2.26 9.97
C VAL A 29 -7.04 -1.33 11.05
N TYR A 30 -6.07 -0.51 10.67
CA TYR A 30 -5.47 0.50 11.53
C TYR A 30 -6.01 1.88 11.17
N THR A 31 -6.35 2.66 12.19
CA THR A 31 -6.93 4.01 12.04
C THR A 31 -6.58 4.90 13.24
N ASP A 32 -7.04 6.14 13.21
CA ASP A 32 -6.80 7.14 14.25
C ASP A 32 -5.29 7.28 14.53
N PHE A 33 -4.58 7.78 13.54
CA PHE A 33 -3.12 7.89 13.60
C PHE A 33 -2.67 9.08 14.45
N LYS A 34 -1.83 8.81 15.46
CA LYS A 34 -1.21 9.83 16.30
C LYS A 34 -0.10 10.58 15.56
N GLU A 35 0.62 9.87 14.70
CA GLU A 35 1.80 10.38 14.02
C GLU A 35 1.86 9.83 12.59
N LYS A 36 2.28 10.68 11.65
CA LYS A 36 2.61 10.34 10.27
C LYS A 36 4.05 10.77 10.02
N ILE A 37 4.89 9.89 9.56
CA ILE A 37 6.30 10.16 9.25
C ILE A 37 6.58 9.83 7.80
N THR A 38 7.01 10.82 7.04
CA THR A 38 7.60 10.61 5.71
C THR A 38 9.08 10.28 5.88
N LEU A 39 9.50 9.18 5.32
CA LEU A 39 10.86 8.68 5.41
C LEU A 39 11.66 9.02 4.15
N ASN A 40 12.91 9.36 4.36
CA ASN A 40 13.93 9.58 3.33
C ASN A 40 15.29 9.12 3.88
N SER A 41 16.32 9.12 3.05
CA SER A 41 17.67 8.68 3.46
C SER A 41 18.26 9.43 4.67
N LYS A 42 17.85 10.70 4.88
CA LYS A 42 18.36 11.52 6.00
C LYS A 42 17.77 11.11 7.35
N ASN A 43 16.50 10.73 7.40
CA ASN A 43 15.80 10.44 8.66
C ASN A 43 15.56 8.95 8.94
N PHE A 44 15.75 8.09 7.95
CA PHE A 44 15.43 6.65 8.03
C PHE A 44 16.22 5.94 9.15
N LYS A 45 17.53 6.15 9.22
CA LYS A 45 18.38 5.55 10.26
C LYS A 45 17.95 5.99 11.67
N ASN A 46 17.66 7.30 11.82
CA ASN A 46 17.16 7.82 13.10
C ASN A 46 15.77 7.28 13.46
N PHE A 47 14.91 7.08 12.47
CA PHE A 47 13.61 6.42 12.67
C PHE A 47 13.80 5.01 13.22
N LEU A 48 14.62 4.18 12.58
CA LEU A 48 14.88 2.81 13.03
C LEU A 48 15.45 2.76 14.45
N ASN A 49 16.45 3.59 14.73
CA ASN A 49 17.17 3.52 16.00
C ASN A 49 16.41 4.16 17.18
N LYS A 50 15.72 5.27 16.96
CA LYS A 50 15.07 6.02 18.05
C LYS A 50 13.60 5.71 18.20
N LYS A 51 12.86 5.69 17.10
CA LYS A 51 11.40 5.56 17.16
C LYS A 51 10.94 4.14 17.43
N THR A 52 11.63 3.13 16.90
CA THR A 52 11.24 1.73 17.10
C THR A 52 11.53 1.25 18.52
N LEU A 53 12.61 1.70 19.13
CA LEU A 53 12.98 1.35 20.50
C LEU A 53 12.08 2.00 21.57
N GLN A 54 11.40 3.09 21.26
CA GLN A 54 10.53 3.83 22.18
C GLN A 54 9.06 3.41 22.09
N LEU A 55 8.77 2.34 21.37
CA LEU A 55 7.41 1.85 21.24
C LEU A 55 6.94 1.24 22.56
N LYS A 56 6.11 1.99 23.29
CA LYS A 56 5.41 1.50 24.48
C LYS A 56 3.93 1.80 24.32
N SER A 57 3.12 0.77 24.22
CA SER A 57 1.67 0.86 24.16
C SER A 57 1.05 -0.16 25.10
N PRO A 58 0.01 0.20 25.89
CA PRO A 58 -0.72 -0.75 26.71
C PRO A 58 -1.46 -1.81 25.86
N ILE A 59 -1.67 -1.52 24.58
CA ILE A 59 -2.24 -2.47 23.62
C ILE A 59 -1.10 -2.97 22.73
N LYS A 60 -0.73 -4.24 22.89
CA LYS A 60 0.42 -4.85 22.20
C LYS A 60 0.37 -4.69 20.69
N GLU A 61 -0.82 -4.82 20.08
CA GLU A 61 -1.01 -4.72 18.63
C GLU A 61 -0.81 -3.29 18.09
N LEU A 62 -0.88 -2.28 18.95
CA LEU A 62 -0.63 -0.87 18.60
C LEU A 62 0.81 -0.44 18.92
N ASN A 63 1.64 -1.38 19.35
CA ASN A 63 3.05 -1.13 19.61
C ASN A 63 3.89 -1.27 18.33
N CYS A 64 3.49 -0.56 17.29
CA CYS A 64 4.12 -0.61 15.97
C CYS A 64 4.02 0.74 15.26
N TYR A 65 4.85 0.91 14.25
CA TYR A 65 4.58 1.78 13.11
C TYR A 65 4.15 0.90 11.94
N ILE A 66 3.17 1.36 11.18
CA ILE A 66 2.65 0.65 10.00
C ILE A 66 2.70 1.54 8.77
N GLY A 67 3.09 1.00 7.64
CA GLY A 67 3.24 1.73 6.39
C GLY A 67 4.11 0.97 5.40
N PHE A 68 4.93 1.67 4.63
CA PHE A 68 5.79 1.06 3.65
C PHE A 68 7.15 1.75 3.55
N PHE A 69 8.13 0.99 3.11
CA PHE A 69 9.44 1.45 2.65
C PHE A 69 9.53 1.23 1.15
N GLY A 70 9.62 2.32 0.40
CA GLY A 70 9.76 2.25 -1.05
C GLY A 70 11.17 1.86 -1.48
N PHE A 71 11.30 1.29 -2.68
CA PHE A 71 12.59 0.90 -3.26
C PHE A 71 13.56 2.09 -3.37
N GLN A 72 13.03 3.28 -3.67
CA GLN A 72 13.84 4.50 -3.71
C GLN A 72 14.52 4.79 -2.37
N LEU A 73 13.84 4.60 -1.25
CA LEU A 73 14.41 4.79 0.08
C LEU A 73 15.61 3.85 0.32
N LEU A 74 15.49 2.59 -0.10
CA LEU A 74 16.59 1.64 -0.03
C LEU A 74 17.78 2.11 -0.87
N CYS A 75 17.55 2.44 -2.13
CA CYS A 75 18.60 2.91 -3.03
C CYS A 75 19.31 4.18 -2.53
N GLU A 76 18.54 5.15 -2.03
CA GLU A 76 19.12 6.35 -1.41
C GLU A 76 19.98 6.00 -0.19
N THR A 77 19.54 5.05 0.64
CA THR A 77 20.25 4.63 1.85
C THR A 77 21.58 3.96 1.55
N ILE A 78 21.64 3.14 0.51
CA ILE A 78 22.86 2.45 0.06
C ILE A 78 23.62 3.23 -1.03
N LYS A 79 23.21 4.47 -1.30
CA LYS A 79 23.85 5.41 -2.26
C LYS A 79 23.87 4.91 -3.72
N ILE A 80 22.91 4.10 -4.10
CA ILE A 80 22.70 3.72 -5.50
C ILE A 80 21.91 4.81 -6.20
N LYS A 81 22.46 5.35 -7.29
CA LYS A 81 21.74 6.29 -8.16
C LYS A 81 20.73 5.54 -9.00
N ILE A 82 19.46 5.82 -8.81
CA ILE A 82 18.41 5.36 -9.70
C ILE A 82 18.22 6.41 -10.79
N PRO A 83 18.15 6.03 -12.07
CA PRO A 83 17.73 6.94 -13.12
C PRO A 83 16.39 7.57 -12.72
N LYS A 84 16.26 8.88 -12.85
CA LYS A 84 14.96 9.55 -12.63
C LYS A 84 13.95 8.97 -13.62
N GLN A 85 13.21 7.98 -13.19
CA GLN A 85 11.99 7.60 -13.89
C GLN A 85 10.98 8.73 -13.68
N GLN A 86 10.21 9.07 -14.69
CA GLN A 86 9.00 9.88 -14.55
C GLN A 86 8.02 9.06 -13.69
N SER A 87 8.25 9.07 -12.42
CA SER A 87 7.54 8.23 -11.48
C SER A 87 6.30 8.95 -10.99
N LEU A 88 5.28 8.20 -10.78
CA LEU A 88 4.20 8.54 -9.85
C LEU A 88 4.86 9.15 -8.60
N ASN A 89 4.32 10.28 -8.12
CA ASN A 89 4.83 10.98 -6.92
C ASN A 89 4.56 10.15 -5.66
N PHE A 90 5.26 9.03 -5.51
CA PHE A 90 5.23 8.25 -4.30
C PHE A 90 6.25 8.77 -3.29
N TYR A 91 5.87 8.74 -2.02
CA TYR A 91 6.83 8.96 -0.94
C TYR A 91 7.90 7.87 -0.95
N PRO A 92 9.18 8.19 -0.72
CA PRO A 92 10.22 7.17 -0.56
C PRO A 92 9.92 6.17 0.55
N GLY A 93 9.26 6.63 1.60
CA GLY A 93 8.70 5.79 2.65
C GLY A 93 7.68 6.57 3.47
N LEU A 94 6.69 5.87 3.99
CA LEU A 94 5.63 6.47 4.77
C LEU A 94 5.19 5.51 5.86
N VAL A 95 5.20 5.98 7.11
CA VAL A 95 4.77 5.18 8.25
C VAL A 95 3.86 5.99 9.17
N TYR A 96 2.96 5.30 9.83
CA TYR A 96 1.98 5.84 10.74
C TYR A 96 2.04 5.15 12.09
N LYS A 97 1.82 5.90 13.17
CA LYS A 97 1.63 5.39 14.52
C LYS A 97 0.13 5.24 14.80
N PRO A 98 -0.44 4.04 14.78
CA PRO A 98 -1.87 3.84 15.00
C PRO A 98 -2.25 3.98 16.47
N GLN A 99 -3.50 4.42 16.72
CA GLN A 99 -4.13 4.44 18.03
C GLN A 99 -5.30 3.47 18.12
N THR A 100 -5.80 2.97 17.01
CA THR A 100 -6.89 2.03 16.93
C THR A 100 -6.57 0.91 15.94
N ILE A 101 -6.89 -0.32 16.35
CA ILE A 101 -6.90 -1.50 15.48
C ILE A 101 -8.27 -2.16 15.54
N ILE A 102 -8.77 -2.53 14.36
CA ILE A 102 -9.99 -3.30 14.17
C ILE A 102 -9.59 -4.61 13.52
N LYS A 103 -9.68 -5.69 14.27
CA LYS A 103 -9.41 -7.04 13.77
C LYS A 103 -10.71 -7.66 13.28
N ILE A 104 -10.77 -8.01 12.01
CA ILE A 104 -11.92 -8.60 11.35
C ILE A 104 -11.55 -10.02 10.99
N ARG A 105 -12.09 -10.95 11.77
CA ARG A 105 -11.97 -12.40 11.63
C ARG A 105 -13.38 -13.01 11.58
N LYS A 106 -13.57 -14.17 12.17
CA LYS A 106 -14.91 -14.71 12.47
C LYS A 106 -15.73 -13.71 13.30
N ASN A 107 -15.07 -13.04 14.23
CA ASN A 107 -15.62 -11.96 15.03
C ASN A 107 -14.84 -10.65 14.79
N ILE A 108 -15.50 -9.51 15.05
CA ILE A 108 -14.88 -8.18 14.99
C ILE A 108 -14.43 -7.80 16.39
N VAL A 109 -13.14 -7.50 16.53
CA VAL A 109 -12.53 -7.04 17.78
C VAL A 109 -11.92 -5.66 17.55
N ILE A 110 -12.33 -4.69 18.36
CA ILE A 110 -11.82 -3.31 18.30
C ILE A 110 -11.00 -3.05 19.56
N LYS A 111 -9.77 -2.57 19.36
CA LYS A 111 -8.90 -2.10 20.45
C LYS A 111 -8.45 -0.68 20.13
N SER A 112 -8.65 0.25 21.07
CA SER A 112 -8.30 1.66 20.87
C SER A 112 -7.68 2.26 22.12
N LEU A 113 -6.71 3.16 21.93
CA LEU A 113 -6.13 4.01 22.98
C LEU A 113 -6.98 5.27 23.24
N LEU A 114 -7.98 5.53 22.38
CA LEU A 114 -8.87 6.66 22.51
C LEU A 114 -10.01 6.35 23.48
N LYS A 115 -10.19 7.17 24.51
CA LYS A 115 -11.27 7.00 25.50
C LYS A 115 -12.67 7.04 24.87
N ASN A 116 -12.85 7.86 23.84
CA ASN A 116 -14.11 8.06 23.13
C ASN A 116 -14.00 7.60 21.68
N PHE A 117 -13.61 6.35 21.45
CA PHE A 117 -13.61 5.80 20.11
C PHE A 117 -15.05 5.79 19.57
N ARG A 118 -15.35 6.68 18.65
CA ARG A 118 -16.62 6.65 17.92
C ARG A 118 -16.48 5.64 16.80
N GLN A 119 -17.42 4.71 16.72
CA GLN A 119 -17.55 3.83 15.57
C GLN A 119 -17.49 4.67 14.29
N ILE A 120 -16.82 4.14 13.29
CA ILE A 120 -16.63 4.81 12.01
C ILE A 120 -18.01 5.21 11.48
N GLN A 121 -18.30 6.52 11.51
CA GLN A 121 -19.52 7.05 10.90
C GLN A 121 -19.33 7.05 9.39
N THR A 122 -20.26 6.45 8.68
CA THR A 122 -20.31 6.48 7.22
C THR A 122 -20.76 7.87 6.77
N LEU A 123 -19.81 8.69 6.38
CA LEU A 123 -20.13 9.83 5.54
C LEU A 123 -20.27 9.29 4.11
N LYS A 124 -21.44 9.44 3.52
CA LYS A 124 -21.64 9.16 2.11
C LYS A 124 -20.71 10.07 1.32
N TYR A 125 -19.71 9.48 0.70
CA TYR A 125 -18.80 10.19 -0.19
C TYR A 125 -19.28 9.95 -1.62
N GLU A 126 -19.87 10.96 -2.23
CA GLU A 126 -20.27 10.91 -3.64
C GLU A 126 -19.08 11.30 -4.50
N ASN A 127 -18.15 10.38 -4.73
CA ASN A 127 -17.19 10.55 -5.79
C ASN A 127 -17.81 10.13 -7.12
N LYS A 128 -17.78 11.02 -8.10
CA LYS A 128 -18.11 10.65 -9.48
C LYS A 128 -16.94 9.84 -10.03
N TYR A 129 -17.10 8.52 -10.03
CA TYR A 129 -16.13 7.62 -10.66
C TYR A 129 -16.39 7.56 -12.15
N PHE A 130 -15.33 7.59 -12.95
CA PHE A 130 -15.40 7.33 -14.37
C PHE A 130 -14.33 6.32 -14.78
N TYR A 131 -14.68 5.49 -15.74
CA TYR A 131 -13.79 4.44 -16.26
C TYR A 131 -13.51 4.71 -17.73
N GLN A 132 -12.23 4.73 -18.08
CA GLN A 132 -11.80 4.65 -19.47
C GLN A 132 -11.54 3.19 -19.85
N LYS A 133 -12.15 2.73 -20.96
CA LYS A 133 -11.91 1.36 -21.44
C LYS A 133 -10.54 1.20 -22.12
N LYS A 134 -9.97 2.29 -22.65
CA LYS A 134 -8.72 2.29 -23.40
C LYS A 134 -7.53 2.57 -22.49
N PHE A 135 -6.51 1.74 -22.60
CA PHE A 135 -5.24 1.94 -21.92
C PHE A 135 -4.18 2.41 -22.91
N ASN A 136 -3.29 3.28 -22.44
CA ASN A 136 -2.06 3.62 -23.13
C ASN A 136 -0.98 2.65 -22.67
N LEU A 137 -0.23 2.11 -23.61
CA LEU A 137 0.88 1.20 -23.40
C LEU A 137 2.20 1.95 -23.58
N ASN A 138 3.15 1.75 -22.69
CA ASN A 138 4.49 2.31 -22.85
C ASN A 138 5.34 1.53 -23.89
N LEU A 139 5.01 0.27 -24.12
CA LEU A 139 5.65 -0.60 -25.12
C LEU A 139 4.60 -1.07 -26.11
N ASP A 140 4.83 -0.79 -27.38
CA ASP A 140 4.17 -1.45 -28.49
C ASP A 140 4.89 -2.75 -28.83
N GLU A 141 4.33 -3.56 -29.74
CA GLU A 141 4.85 -4.85 -30.13
C GLU A 141 6.27 -4.75 -30.71
N SER A 142 6.55 -3.76 -31.53
CA SER A 142 7.88 -3.55 -32.13
C SER A 142 8.93 -3.23 -31.08
N LYS A 143 8.64 -2.31 -30.17
CA LYS A 143 9.55 -1.98 -29.05
C LYS A 143 9.78 -3.16 -28.14
N TYR A 144 8.72 -3.93 -27.84
CA TYR A 144 8.85 -5.13 -27.02
C TYR A 144 9.77 -6.17 -27.70
N SER A 145 9.55 -6.45 -28.99
CA SER A 145 10.39 -7.38 -29.77
C SER A 145 11.86 -6.97 -29.79
N ASN A 146 12.13 -5.68 -29.98
CA ASN A 146 13.50 -5.17 -30.00
C ASN A 146 14.18 -5.32 -28.63
N LEU A 147 13.47 -4.98 -27.55
CA LEU A 147 13.98 -5.17 -26.18
C LEU A 147 14.22 -6.66 -25.89
N PHE A 148 13.29 -7.52 -26.28
CA PHE A 148 13.42 -8.96 -26.10
C PHE A 148 14.68 -9.52 -26.80
N LYS A 149 14.87 -9.19 -28.07
CA LYS A 149 16.05 -9.60 -28.83
C LYS A 149 17.34 -9.08 -28.18
N HIS A 150 17.37 -7.82 -27.79
CA HIS A 150 18.52 -7.21 -27.14
C HIS A 150 18.88 -7.92 -25.82
N PHE A 151 17.91 -8.15 -24.96
CA PHE A 151 18.13 -8.80 -23.66
C PHE A 151 18.42 -10.28 -23.76
N SER A 152 17.81 -11.00 -24.74
CA SER A 152 18.15 -12.40 -25.03
C SER A 152 19.62 -12.55 -25.41
N LYS A 153 20.16 -11.62 -26.22
CA LYS A 153 21.57 -11.61 -26.55
C LYS A 153 22.47 -11.40 -25.32
N LYS A 154 22.06 -10.53 -24.38
CA LYS A 154 22.82 -10.31 -23.13
C LYS A 154 22.84 -11.54 -22.24
N ILE A 155 21.74 -12.29 -22.17
CA ILE A 155 21.68 -13.57 -21.46
C ILE A 155 22.61 -14.61 -22.13
N GLN A 156 22.58 -14.72 -23.46
CA GLN A 156 23.45 -15.64 -24.21
C GLN A 156 24.92 -15.31 -24.02
N LEU A 157 25.29 -14.05 -23.90
CA LEU A 157 26.66 -13.59 -23.62
C LEU A 157 27.08 -13.76 -22.14
N GLY A 158 26.20 -14.26 -21.28
CA GLY A 158 26.49 -14.44 -19.85
C GLY A 158 26.57 -13.13 -19.04
N GLU A 159 26.14 -11.99 -19.60
CA GLU A 159 26.11 -10.72 -18.86
C GLU A 159 25.10 -10.74 -17.71
N THR A 160 24.06 -11.55 -17.84
CA THR A 160 23.03 -11.77 -16.81
C THR A 160 22.34 -13.10 -17.07
N TYR A 161 21.72 -13.69 -16.04
CA TYR A 161 20.98 -14.93 -16.16
C TYR A 161 19.47 -14.73 -16.35
N GLN A 162 18.95 -13.56 -15.98
CA GLN A 162 17.52 -13.24 -16.06
C GLN A 162 17.31 -11.74 -16.22
N ILE A 163 16.34 -11.37 -17.06
CA ILE A 163 15.86 -9.97 -17.22
C ILE A 163 14.35 -9.98 -17.25
N LYS A 164 13.72 -9.05 -16.51
CA LYS A 164 12.28 -8.85 -16.51
C LYS A 164 11.92 -7.61 -17.34
N ILE A 165 11.19 -7.80 -18.44
CA ILE A 165 10.63 -6.70 -19.23
C ILE A 165 9.27 -6.33 -18.61
N CYS A 166 9.13 -5.09 -18.17
CA CYS A 166 7.89 -4.60 -17.56
C CYS A 166 7.13 -3.73 -18.57
N GLN A 167 5.83 -4.00 -18.70
CA GLN A 167 4.91 -3.17 -19.47
C GLN A 167 4.00 -2.38 -18.54
N THR A 168 3.84 -1.09 -18.83
CA THR A 168 2.96 -0.22 -18.06
C THR A 168 1.69 0.07 -18.86
N TYR A 169 0.56 -0.12 -18.20
CA TYR A 169 -0.77 0.25 -18.70
C TYR A 169 -1.24 1.48 -17.94
N SER A 170 -1.61 2.53 -18.63
CA SER A 170 -2.10 3.76 -18.02
C SER A 170 -3.37 4.26 -18.68
N ASN A 171 -4.27 4.81 -17.90
CA ASN A 171 -5.41 5.57 -18.37
C ASN A 171 -5.77 6.70 -17.39
N LYS A 172 -6.76 7.50 -17.76
CA LYS A 172 -7.24 8.63 -16.95
C LYS A 172 -8.52 8.30 -16.16
N SER A 173 -8.73 7.04 -15.81
CA SER A 173 -9.87 6.66 -14.96
C SER A 173 -9.74 7.23 -13.55
N ASN A 174 -10.87 7.69 -13.02
CA ASN A 174 -11.01 7.97 -11.60
C ASN A 174 -11.77 6.81 -10.96
N ILE A 175 -11.08 6.00 -10.16
CA ILE A 175 -11.64 4.81 -9.53
C ILE A 175 -11.56 4.93 -8.01
N ASP A 176 -12.55 4.35 -7.32
CA ASP A 176 -12.45 4.17 -5.89
C ASP A 176 -11.35 3.14 -5.58
N ALA A 177 -10.37 3.54 -4.78
CA ALA A 177 -9.24 2.69 -4.43
C ALA A 177 -9.69 1.45 -3.64
N VAL A 178 -10.75 1.57 -2.87
CA VAL A 178 -11.31 0.48 -2.06
C VAL A 178 -12.06 -0.52 -2.93
N ASP A 179 -12.94 -0.04 -3.81
CA ASP A 179 -13.63 -0.90 -4.77
C ASP A 179 -12.65 -1.61 -5.68
N PHE A 180 -11.59 -0.91 -6.11
CA PHE A 180 -10.52 -1.50 -6.89
C PHE A 180 -9.77 -2.57 -6.11
N PHE A 181 -9.42 -2.31 -4.84
CA PHE A 181 -8.79 -3.29 -3.96
C PHE A 181 -9.63 -4.55 -3.83
N TRP A 182 -10.95 -4.41 -3.62
CA TRP A 182 -11.85 -5.56 -3.52
C TRP A 182 -11.94 -6.35 -4.82
N LYS A 183 -12.06 -5.68 -5.95
CA LYS A 183 -12.07 -6.36 -7.26
C LYS A 183 -10.75 -7.09 -7.49
N LEU A 184 -9.63 -6.46 -7.17
CA LEU A 184 -8.33 -7.09 -7.30
C LEU A 184 -8.22 -8.35 -6.42
N MET A 185 -8.69 -8.27 -5.17
CA MET A 185 -8.69 -9.40 -4.24
C MET A 185 -9.61 -10.54 -4.70
N SER A 186 -10.70 -10.24 -5.40
CA SER A 186 -11.62 -11.27 -5.94
C SER A 186 -11.04 -12.01 -7.16
N ILE A 187 -10.13 -11.38 -7.90
CA ILE A 187 -9.51 -11.96 -9.10
C ILE A 187 -8.20 -12.67 -8.76
N ASN A 188 -7.43 -12.07 -7.86
CA ASN A 188 -6.13 -12.58 -7.45
C ASN A 188 -6.07 -12.61 -5.92
N GLU A 189 -6.47 -13.73 -5.35
CA GLU A 189 -6.51 -13.91 -3.90
C GLU A 189 -5.09 -14.08 -3.32
N SER A 190 -4.40 -12.95 -3.13
CA SER A 190 -3.13 -12.97 -2.44
C SER A 190 -3.32 -13.28 -0.94
N PRO A 191 -2.47 -14.12 -0.32
CA PRO A 191 -2.54 -14.41 1.11
C PRO A 191 -2.31 -13.17 1.96
N GLU A 192 -1.47 -12.24 1.48
CA GLU A 192 -1.20 -10.95 2.11
C GLU A 192 -1.39 -9.82 1.12
N SER A 193 -2.07 -8.76 1.56
CA SER A 193 -2.32 -7.56 0.76
C SER A 193 -2.55 -6.37 1.67
N PHE A 194 -2.29 -5.18 1.19
CA PHE A 194 -2.57 -3.98 1.97
C PHE A 194 -3.14 -2.85 1.10
N LEU A 195 -3.92 -1.99 1.74
CA LEU A 195 -4.38 -0.72 1.20
C LEU A 195 -4.03 0.38 2.19
N ILE A 196 -3.45 1.46 1.71
CA ILE A 196 -3.19 2.69 2.46
C ILE A 196 -4.01 3.81 1.83
N ARG A 197 -4.84 4.46 2.64
CA ARG A 197 -5.65 5.62 2.24
C ARG A 197 -5.39 6.80 3.15
#